data_dced39d4bf86f5d8680635e3eb8db6cd
#
_entry.id   dced39d4bf86f5d8680635e3eb8db6cd
#
_cell.length_a   1.000
_cell.length_b   1.000
_cell.length_c   1.000
_cell.angle_alpha   90.00
_cell.angle_beta   90.00
_cell.angle_gamma   90.00
#
_symmetry.space_group_name_H-M   'P 1'
#
loop_
_entity.id
_entity.type
_entity.pdbx_description
1 polymer ?
#
loop_
_entity_poly.entity_id
_entity_poly.type
_entity_poly.pdbx_seq_one_letter_code
_entity_poly.pdbx_strand_id
1 'polypeptide(L)'
;LFAIGIYYFVYLVGVPALSPVIGTVKQESPALVAGLQMGDRITAIGDEKILYWEQLQKIVHKSPGRSLDFQVERSSGNTVHLAVTPVSEEITDLFGEKESVGLIGITPLVRNIIYVKEGTPADRAGIQEGDTLLSVDGTTIFGWGDLKKAAIDKPGEKLAFKVLRNGTEILTTLTPEAKVVKDIEGKSSEVGLLGIGMAGEMVKEKYGIFGAFKRACAETSRLIYLIAVSIKKMVVGSIPADSIGGPILIFQIYGEQAEQGFNELIRLTALLSINLGLLNLLPIPVLDGGHIFFFLIELLKGKPISERNRERAQQVGLFMLL
;
A
#
# COMPACT_ATOMS: atom_id res chain seq x y z
N LEU A 1 21.75 -6.06 1.45
CA LEU A 1 21.77 -7.54 1.62
C LEU A 1 20.85 -7.99 2.76
N PHE A 2 20.93 -7.38 3.93
CA PHE A 2 20.10 -7.76 5.10
C PHE A 2 18.59 -7.70 4.78
N ALA A 3 18.11 -6.63 4.14
CA ALA A 3 16.71 -6.52 3.72
C ALA A 3 16.28 -7.62 2.74
N ILE A 4 17.16 -8.02 1.80
CA ILE A 4 16.87 -9.16 0.90
C ILE A 4 16.69 -10.44 1.71
N GLY A 5 17.54 -10.69 2.72
CA GLY A 5 17.41 -11.84 3.63
C GLY A 5 16.08 -11.84 4.38
N ILE A 6 15.66 -10.69 4.90
CA ILE A 6 14.36 -10.52 5.57
C ILE A 6 13.20 -10.82 4.60
N TYR A 7 13.15 -10.16 3.43
CA TYR A 7 12.09 -10.38 2.45
C TYR A 7 12.08 -11.81 1.94
N TYR A 8 13.24 -12.43 1.75
CA TYR A 8 13.35 -13.82 1.36
C TYR A 8 12.64 -14.74 2.37
N PHE A 9 12.96 -14.58 3.66
CA PHE A 9 12.31 -15.34 4.73
C PHE A 9 10.81 -15.09 4.77
N VAL A 10 10.39 -13.83 4.70
CA VAL A 10 9.00 -13.41 4.71
C VAL A 10 8.20 -14.04 3.56
N TYR A 11 8.75 -14.07 2.33
CA TYR A 11 8.09 -14.72 1.18
C TYR A 11 8.13 -16.25 1.20
N LEU A 12 9.07 -16.86 1.93
CA LEU A 12 9.07 -18.31 2.17
C LEU A 12 7.98 -18.74 3.16
N VAL A 13 7.80 -17.97 4.24
CA VAL A 13 6.74 -18.21 5.24
C VAL A 13 5.36 -17.89 4.67
N GLY A 14 5.30 -16.87 3.83
CA GLY A 14 4.12 -16.32 3.19
C GLY A 14 3.60 -15.07 3.87
N VAL A 15 3.23 -14.08 3.06
CA VAL A 15 2.64 -12.81 3.47
C VAL A 15 1.14 -12.82 3.21
N PRO A 16 0.34 -12.13 4.03
CA PRO A 16 -1.06 -11.91 3.72
C PRO A 16 -1.18 -11.03 2.46
N ALA A 17 -1.97 -11.48 1.50
CA ALA A 17 -2.29 -10.78 0.27
C ALA A 17 -3.80 -10.79 0.05
N LEU A 18 -4.31 -9.78 -0.65
CA LEU A 18 -5.75 -9.65 -0.88
C LEU A 18 -6.23 -10.71 -1.88
N SER A 19 -7.29 -11.42 -1.54
CA SER A 19 -7.94 -12.38 -2.45
C SER A 19 -8.46 -11.68 -3.72
N PRO A 20 -8.39 -12.31 -4.91
CA PRO A 20 -8.83 -11.73 -6.16
C PRO A 20 -10.36 -11.81 -6.34
N VAL A 21 -11.11 -11.38 -5.31
CA VAL A 21 -12.58 -11.31 -5.32
C VAL A 21 -13.02 -9.90 -5.61
N ILE A 22 -13.93 -9.76 -6.56
CA ILE A 22 -14.48 -8.47 -7.00
C ILE A 22 -15.44 -7.93 -5.95
N GLY A 23 -15.18 -6.73 -5.44
CA GLY A 23 -16.07 -5.96 -4.55
C GLY A 23 -17.06 -5.13 -5.34
N THR A 24 -16.59 -4.19 -6.14
CA THR A 24 -17.48 -3.36 -6.97
C THR A 24 -17.12 -3.43 -8.44
N VAL A 25 -18.10 -3.25 -9.29
CA VAL A 25 -17.94 -3.09 -10.74
C VAL A 25 -18.51 -1.71 -11.11
N LYS A 26 -17.64 -0.85 -11.65
CA LYS A 26 -18.02 0.53 -12.04
C LYS A 26 -19.00 0.49 -13.21
N GLN A 27 -19.99 1.37 -13.19
CA GLN A 27 -20.92 1.56 -14.33
C GLN A 27 -20.13 1.97 -15.58
N GLU A 28 -20.60 1.54 -16.73
CA GLU A 28 -20.00 1.83 -18.05
C GLU A 28 -18.53 1.40 -18.19
N SER A 29 -18.09 0.41 -17.37
CA SER A 29 -16.72 -0.10 -17.40
C SER A 29 -16.57 -1.33 -18.30
N PRO A 30 -15.34 -1.62 -18.77
CA PRO A 30 -15.05 -2.85 -19.50
C PRO A 30 -15.45 -4.11 -18.76
N ALA A 31 -15.30 -4.13 -17.43
CA ALA A 31 -15.70 -5.24 -16.60
C ALA A 31 -17.22 -5.50 -16.63
N LEU A 32 -18.02 -4.44 -16.54
CA LEU A 32 -19.48 -4.55 -16.60
C LEU A 32 -19.93 -5.03 -17.97
N VAL A 33 -19.37 -4.48 -19.05
CA VAL A 33 -19.68 -4.87 -20.44
C VAL A 33 -19.34 -6.34 -20.69
N ALA A 34 -18.22 -6.82 -20.15
CA ALA A 34 -17.83 -8.22 -20.25
C ALA A 34 -18.66 -9.17 -19.37
N GLY A 35 -19.49 -8.64 -18.45
CA GLY A 35 -20.35 -9.43 -17.59
C GLY A 35 -19.68 -9.90 -16.31
N LEU A 36 -18.59 -9.26 -15.86
CA LEU A 36 -18.03 -9.42 -14.50
C LEU A 36 -19.03 -8.90 -13.47
N GLN A 37 -19.13 -9.62 -12.36
CA GLN A 37 -20.08 -9.32 -11.29
C GLN A 37 -19.34 -9.24 -9.95
N MET A 38 -19.99 -8.57 -9.03
CA MET A 38 -19.58 -8.54 -7.64
C MET A 38 -19.63 -9.94 -7.01
N GLY A 39 -18.62 -10.24 -6.20
CA GLY A 39 -18.45 -11.56 -5.61
C GLY A 39 -17.77 -12.57 -6.54
N ASP A 40 -17.50 -12.22 -7.78
CA ASP A 40 -16.71 -13.05 -8.69
C ASP A 40 -15.27 -13.18 -8.17
N ARG A 41 -14.74 -14.39 -8.20
CA ARG A 41 -13.33 -14.67 -7.93
C ARG A 41 -12.59 -14.90 -9.25
N ILE A 42 -11.59 -14.11 -9.52
CA ILE A 42 -10.74 -14.29 -10.70
C ILE A 42 -9.70 -15.39 -10.41
N THR A 43 -9.75 -16.49 -11.16
CA THR A 43 -8.87 -17.66 -10.93
C THR A 43 -7.71 -17.72 -11.90
N ALA A 44 -7.87 -17.18 -13.13
CA ALA A 44 -6.80 -17.06 -14.12
C ALA A 44 -7.06 -15.92 -15.11
N ILE A 45 -6.00 -15.44 -15.77
CA ILE A 45 -6.06 -14.54 -16.94
C ILE A 45 -5.16 -15.14 -18.02
N GLY A 46 -5.77 -15.62 -19.11
CA GLY A 46 -5.07 -16.47 -20.08
C GLY A 46 -4.51 -17.70 -19.40
N ASP A 47 -3.21 -17.96 -19.59
CA ASP A 47 -2.52 -19.09 -18.97
C ASP A 47 -1.98 -18.78 -17.55
N GLU A 48 -2.07 -17.54 -17.08
CA GLU A 48 -1.55 -17.14 -15.78
C GLU A 48 -2.60 -17.35 -14.68
N LYS A 49 -2.29 -18.22 -13.70
CA LYS A 49 -3.12 -18.43 -12.51
C LYS A 49 -3.07 -17.20 -11.59
N ILE A 50 -4.23 -16.74 -11.17
CA ILE A 50 -4.37 -15.60 -10.25
C ILE A 50 -4.67 -16.12 -8.84
N LEU A 51 -3.81 -15.80 -7.91
CA LEU A 51 -3.92 -16.21 -6.50
C LEU A 51 -4.30 -15.03 -5.60
N TYR A 52 -3.91 -13.80 -5.97
CA TYR A 52 -4.15 -12.58 -5.20
C TYR A 52 -4.31 -11.35 -6.10
N TRP A 53 -4.91 -10.32 -5.55
CA TRP A 53 -5.34 -9.11 -6.26
C TRP A 53 -4.22 -8.36 -6.99
N GLU A 54 -3.03 -8.26 -6.40
CA GLU A 54 -1.88 -7.56 -7.02
C GLU A 54 -1.46 -8.18 -8.35
N GLN A 55 -1.56 -9.53 -8.50
CA GLN A 55 -1.28 -10.21 -9.76
C GLN A 55 -2.27 -9.80 -10.85
N LEU A 56 -3.59 -9.84 -10.52
CA LEU A 56 -4.66 -9.39 -11.39
C LEU A 56 -4.41 -7.94 -11.84
N GLN A 57 -4.19 -7.04 -10.89
CA GLN A 57 -3.96 -5.62 -11.16
C GLN A 57 -2.76 -5.40 -12.08
N LYS A 58 -1.65 -6.07 -11.82
CA LYS A 58 -0.43 -5.96 -12.62
C LYS A 58 -0.61 -6.39 -14.08
N ILE A 59 -1.37 -7.46 -14.33
CA ILE A 59 -1.65 -7.94 -15.69
C ILE A 59 -2.54 -6.95 -16.42
N VAL A 60 -3.61 -6.50 -15.77
CA VAL A 60 -4.57 -5.54 -16.32
C VAL A 60 -3.90 -4.21 -16.66
N HIS A 61 -3.12 -3.64 -15.71
CA HIS A 61 -2.41 -2.37 -15.91
C HIS A 61 -1.44 -2.41 -17.10
N LYS A 62 -0.79 -3.55 -17.35
CA LYS A 62 0.17 -3.73 -18.46
C LYS A 62 -0.46 -4.04 -19.80
N SER A 63 -1.78 -4.13 -19.88
CA SER A 63 -2.49 -4.59 -21.09
C SER A 63 -3.56 -3.62 -21.57
N PRO A 64 -3.30 -2.28 -21.66
CA PRO A 64 -4.30 -1.35 -22.20
C PRO A 64 -4.64 -1.72 -23.65
N GLY A 65 -5.93 -1.77 -23.97
CA GLY A 65 -6.45 -2.07 -25.32
C GLY A 65 -6.30 -3.53 -25.77
N ARG A 66 -5.66 -4.40 -24.97
CA ARG A 66 -5.50 -5.82 -25.30
C ARG A 66 -6.61 -6.64 -24.64
N SER A 67 -7.33 -7.45 -25.43
CA SER A 67 -8.32 -8.39 -24.88
C SER A 67 -7.63 -9.47 -24.05
N LEU A 68 -8.13 -9.68 -22.85
CA LEU A 68 -7.65 -10.67 -21.87
C LEU A 68 -8.78 -11.67 -21.61
N ASP A 69 -8.48 -12.98 -21.60
CA ASP A 69 -9.42 -14.03 -21.23
C ASP A 69 -9.37 -14.25 -19.72
N PHE A 70 -10.45 -13.92 -19.03
CA PHE A 70 -10.61 -14.07 -17.58
C PHE A 70 -11.33 -15.38 -17.29
N GLN A 71 -10.72 -16.24 -16.52
CA GLN A 71 -11.39 -17.37 -15.89
C GLN A 71 -11.94 -16.93 -14.53
N VAL A 72 -13.25 -17.04 -14.38
CA VAL A 72 -14.00 -16.46 -13.27
C VAL A 72 -14.82 -17.54 -12.59
N GLU A 73 -14.65 -17.69 -11.28
CA GLU A 73 -15.51 -18.50 -10.44
C GLU A 73 -16.61 -17.61 -9.85
N ARG A 74 -17.86 -17.90 -10.20
CA ARG A 74 -19.06 -17.20 -9.69
C ARG A 74 -19.36 -17.60 -8.26
N SER A 75 -20.06 -16.76 -7.53
CA SER A 75 -20.57 -17.08 -6.20
C SER A 75 -21.50 -18.32 -6.17
N SER A 76 -22.07 -18.70 -7.33
CA SER A 76 -22.85 -19.93 -7.52
C SER A 76 -21.99 -21.21 -7.66
N GLY A 77 -20.66 -21.09 -7.69
CA GLY A 77 -19.72 -22.19 -7.89
C GLY A 77 -19.42 -22.53 -9.36
N ASN A 78 -20.06 -21.86 -10.32
CA ASN A 78 -19.83 -22.08 -11.74
C ASN A 78 -18.60 -21.30 -12.22
N THR A 79 -17.79 -21.92 -13.08
CA THR A 79 -16.66 -21.24 -13.76
C THR A 79 -17.11 -20.76 -15.13
N VAL A 80 -16.81 -19.51 -15.46
CA VAL A 80 -17.08 -18.89 -16.76
C VAL A 80 -15.82 -18.25 -17.32
N HIS A 81 -15.74 -18.12 -18.65
CA HIS A 81 -14.69 -17.41 -19.36
C HIS A 81 -15.26 -16.12 -19.93
N LEU A 82 -14.58 -15.00 -19.66
CA LEU A 82 -15.01 -13.66 -20.05
C LEU A 82 -13.85 -12.91 -20.72
N ALA A 83 -14.06 -12.42 -21.93
CA ALA A 83 -13.10 -11.56 -22.61
C ALA A 83 -13.26 -10.12 -22.14
N VAL A 84 -12.23 -9.57 -21.50
CA VAL A 84 -12.22 -8.21 -20.98
C VAL A 84 -11.10 -7.41 -21.62
N THR A 85 -11.40 -6.25 -22.18
CA THR A 85 -10.42 -5.36 -22.81
C THR A 85 -10.21 -4.12 -21.93
N PRO A 86 -9.06 -4.01 -21.22
CA PRO A 86 -8.78 -2.83 -20.40
C PRO A 86 -8.72 -1.56 -21.24
N VAL A 87 -9.35 -0.48 -20.76
CA VAL A 87 -9.22 0.84 -21.36
C VAL A 87 -7.96 1.52 -20.84
N SER A 88 -7.32 2.34 -21.68
CA SER A 88 -6.17 3.14 -21.28
C SER A 88 -6.66 4.36 -20.50
N GLU A 89 -6.21 4.49 -19.25
CA GLU A 89 -6.47 5.68 -18.43
C GLU A 89 -5.16 6.23 -17.86
N GLU A 90 -5.07 7.56 -17.74
CA GLU A 90 -3.97 8.20 -17.03
C GLU A 90 -4.23 8.15 -15.53
N ILE A 91 -3.33 7.52 -14.80
CA ILE A 91 -3.30 7.58 -13.32
C ILE A 91 -2.14 8.44 -12.88
N THR A 92 -2.29 9.11 -11.74
CA THR A 92 -1.20 9.84 -11.11
C THR A 92 -0.57 8.93 -10.06
N ASP A 93 0.74 8.71 -10.19
CA ASP A 93 1.48 7.90 -9.22
C ASP A 93 1.68 8.65 -7.88
N LEU A 94 2.31 7.98 -6.91
CA LEU A 94 2.62 8.54 -5.59
C LEU A 94 3.50 9.81 -5.65
N PHE A 95 4.13 10.06 -6.79
CA PHE A 95 5.02 11.19 -7.00
C PHE A 95 4.42 12.31 -7.85
N GLY A 96 3.14 12.19 -8.21
CA GLY A 96 2.45 13.15 -9.07
C GLY A 96 2.78 12.99 -10.56
N GLU A 97 3.46 11.89 -10.96
CA GLU A 97 3.73 11.60 -12.37
C GLU A 97 2.54 10.86 -12.98
N LYS A 98 2.21 11.22 -14.23
CA LYS A 98 1.14 10.58 -14.96
C LYS A 98 1.67 9.34 -15.67
N GLU A 99 1.02 8.22 -15.41
CA GLU A 99 1.27 6.94 -16.07
C GLU A 99 -0.01 6.45 -16.76
N SER A 100 0.12 5.99 -18.00
CA SER A 100 -0.99 5.37 -18.73
C SER A 100 -1.05 3.88 -18.42
N VAL A 101 -2.15 3.43 -17.83
CA VAL A 101 -2.37 2.04 -17.43
C VAL A 101 -3.70 1.52 -17.99
N GLY A 102 -3.79 0.19 -18.13
CA GLY A 102 -5.05 -0.47 -18.43
C GLY A 102 -5.94 -0.55 -17.20
N LEU A 103 -7.20 -0.14 -17.32
CA LEU A 103 -8.20 -0.29 -16.25
C LEU A 103 -9.44 -1.01 -16.80
N ILE A 104 -10.08 -1.81 -15.95
CA ILE A 104 -11.34 -2.50 -16.26
C ILE A 104 -12.52 -2.07 -15.39
N GLY A 105 -12.27 -1.21 -14.38
CA GLY A 105 -13.31 -0.63 -13.53
C GLY A 105 -13.82 -1.57 -12.43
N ILE A 106 -12.93 -2.35 -11.79
CA ILE A 106 -13.26 -3.17 -10.63
C ILE A 106 -12.46 -2.73 -9.41
N THR A 107 -13.01 -3.01 -8.21
CA THR A 107 -12.29 -2.88 -6.94
C THR A 107 -12.34 -4.21 -6.18
N PRO A 108 -11.39 -4.46 -5.27
CA PRO A 108 -11.44 -5.65 -4.43
C PRO A 108 -12.58 -5.60 -3.42
N LEU A 109 -13.05 -6.77 -2.99
CA LEU A 109 -14.02 -6.89 -1.92
C LEU A 109 -13.33 -6.64 -0.57
N VAL A 110 -13.61 -5.51 0.08
CA VAL A 110 -12.98 -5.07 1.33
C VAL A 110 -14.07 -4.64 2.30
N ARG A 111 -14.54 -5.57 3.14
CA ARG A 111 -15.63 -5.33 4.10
C ARG A 111 -15.46 -6.00 5.46
N ASN A 112 -14.39 -6.78 5.66
CA ASN A 112 -14.12 -7.43 6.96
C ASN A 112 -13.43 -6.41 7.86
N ILE A 113 -13.94 -6.24 9.08
CA ILE A 113 -13.38 -5.35 10.09
C ILE A 113 -12.23 -6.10 10.76
N ILE A 114 -11.02 -5.61 10.56
CA ILE A 114 -9.78 -6.22 11.09
C ILE A 114 -9.23 -5.47 12.30
N TYR A 115 -9.79 -4.31 12.60
CA TYR A 115 -9.34 -3.47 13.70
C TYR A 115 -10.44 -2.51 14.12
N VAL A 116 -10.62 -2.35 15.43
CA VAL A 116 -11.48 -1.32 16.02
C VAL A 116 -10.66 -0.59 17.08
N LYS A 117 -10.51 0.73 16.91
CA LYS A 117 -9.76 1.56 17.84
C LYS A 117 -10.61 1.84 19.09
N GLU A 118 -10.03 1.58 20.27
CA GLU A 118 -10.68 1.84 21.57
C GLU A 118 -11.10 3.30 21.72
N GLY A 119 -12.26 3.54 22.35
CA GLY A 119 -12.82 4.87 22.57
C GLY A 119 -13.39 5.58 21.35
N THR A 120 -13.42 4.94 20.18
CA THR A 120 -13.99 5.53 18.94
C THR A 120 -15.49 5.26 18.79
N PRO A 121 -16.17 5.92 17.82
CA PRO A 121 -17.58 5.68 17.56
C PRO A 121 -17.93 4.20 17.30
N ALA A 122 -17.08 3.48 16.59
CA ALA A 122 -17.31 2.06 16.28
C ALA A 122 -17.22 1.17 17.54
N ASP A 123 -16.23 1.43 18.40
CA ASP A 123 -16.07 0.73 19.67
C ASP A 123 -17.29 0.97 20.60
N ARG A 124 -17.68 2.24 20.75
CA ARG A 124 -18.90 2.58 21.53
C ARG A 124 -20.19 1.97 20.96
N ALA A 125 -20.25 1.74 19.65
CA ALA A 125 -21.36 1.08 18.98
C ALA A 125 -21.32 -0.45 19.10
N GLY A 126 -20.27 -1.01 19.72
CA GLY A 126 -20.09 -2.45 19.91
C GLY A 126 -19.69 -3.20 18.64
N ILE A 127 -19.15 -2.52 17.62
CA ILE A 127 -18.52 -3.15 16.46
C ILE A 127 -17.21 -3.78 16.94
N GLN A 128 -16.88 -4.98 16.44
CA GLN A 128 -15.74 -5.76 16.88
C GLN A 128 -14.88 -6.20 15.70
N GLU A 129 -13.62 -6.49 16.01
CA GLU A 129 -12.75 -7.19 15.06
C GLU A 129 -13.33 -8.55 14.70
N GLY A 130 -13.26 -8.93 13.42
CA GLY A 130 -13.89 -10.13 12.87
C GLY A 130 -15.32 -9.92 12.34
N ASP A 131 -15.95 -8.76 12.59
CA ASP A 131 -17.24 -8.43 11.98
C ASP A 131 -17.07 -8.23 10.47
N THR A 132 -18.09 -8.60 9.70
CA THR A 132 -18.20 -8.24 8.29
C THR A 132 -19.22 -7.12 8.13
N LEU A 133 -18.81 -5.94 7.65
CA LEU A 133 -19.70 -4.82 7.40
C LEU A 133 -20.58 -5.11 6.18
N LEU A 134 -21.88 -5.20 6.37
CA LEU A 134 -22.84 -5.52 5.31
C LEU A 134 -23.43 -4.27 4.67
N SER A 135 -23.92 -3.33 5.50
CA SER A 135 -24.54 -2.09 4.99
C SER A 135 -24.49 -0.96 6.01
N VAL A 136 -24.62 0.27 5.50
CA VAL A 136 -24.82 1.50 6.28
C VAL A 136 -26.05 2.21 5.72
N ASP A 137 -27.06 2.47 6.56
CA ASP A 137 -28.38 3.03 6.16
C ASP A 137 -28.98 2.35 4.93
N GLY A 138 -28.91 1.00 4.88
CA GLY A 138 -29.42 0.20 3.76
C GLY A 138 -28.51 0.18 2.52
N THR A 139 -27.48 1.04 2.44
CA THR A 139 -26.48 1.01 1.37
C THR A 139 -25.50 -0.13 1.63
N THR A 140 -25.44 -1.11 0.73
CA THR A 140 -24.49 -2.23 0.85
C THR A 140 -23.05 -1.76 0.70
N ILE A 141 -22.17 -2.27 1.57
CA ILE A 141 -20.75 -1.91 1.59
C ILE A 141 -19.92 -3.05 1.00
N PHE A 142 -19.13 -2.75 -0.02
CA PHE A 142 -18.20 -3.67 -0.66
C PHE A 142 -16.75 -3.21 -0.51
N GLY A 143 -16.55 -1.94 -0.12
CA GLY A 143 -15.23 -1.39 0.07
C GLY A 143 -15.26 0.02 0.66
N TRP A 144 -14.06 0.58 0.76
CA TRP A 144 -13.85 1.92 1.32
C TRP A 144 -14.59 3.03 0.57
N GLY A 145 -14.76 2.88 -0.75
CA GLY A 145 -15.48 3.88 -1.55
C GLY A 145 -16.96 3.97 -1.19
N ASP A 146 -17.59 2.83 -0.91
CA ASP A 146 -18.99 2.78 -0.48
C ASP A 146 -19.11 3.32 0.95
N LEU A 147 -18.21 2.89 1.86
CA LEU A 147 -18.20 3.36 3.24
C LEU A 147 -17.94 4.86 3.32
N LYS A 148 -17.07 5.40 2.44
CA LYS A 148 -16.81 6.83 2.38
C LYS A 148 -18.09 7.60 2.12
N LYS A 149 -18.84 7.25 1.08
CA LYS A 149 -20.10 7.92 0.71
C LYS A 149 -21.22 7.70 1.74
N ALA A 150 -21.27 6.50 2.32
CA ALA A 150 -22.35 6.13 3.24
C ALA A 150 -22.15 6.67 4.67
N ALA A 151 -20.90 6.88 5.11
CA ALA A 151 -20.60 7.25 6.50
C ALA A 151 -19.50 8.32 6.66
N ILE A 152 -18.36 8.21 5.95
CA ILE A 152 -17.22 9.11 6.17
C ILE A 152 -17.53 10.55 5.70
N ASP A 153 -18.30 10.70 4.62
CA ASP A 153 -18.73 12.00 4.12
C ASP A 153 -19.95 12.56 4.88
N LYS A 154 -20.36 11.92 6.00
CA LYS A 154 -21.51 12.31 6.84
C LYS A 154 -21.13 12.45 8.32
N PRO A 155 -20.18 13.34 8.66
CA PRO A 155 -19.79 13.56 10.04
C PRO A 155 -20.98 14.06 10.88
N GLY A 156 -21.15 13.53 12.09
CA GLY A 156 -22.20 13.91 13.02
C GLY A 156 -23.60 13.33 12.74
N GLU A 157 -23.81 12.64 11.63
CA GLU A 157 -25.07 11.97 11.35
C GLU A 157 -25.17 10.62 12.08
N LYS A 158 -26.34 10.32 12.64
CA LYS A 158 -26.60 9.00 13.27
C LYS A 158 -26.99 8.01 12.20
N LEU A 159 -26.13 7.02 11.95
CA LEU A 159 -26.26 6.05 10.86
C LEU A 159 -26.50 4.63 11.41
N ALA A 160 -27.30 3.82 10.69
CA ALA A 160 -27.56 2.44 11.02
C ALA A 160 -26.55 1.52 10.33
N PHE A 161 -25.74 0.82 11.12
CA PHE A 161 -24.73 -0.14 10.64
C PHE A 161 -25.25 -1.57 10.81
N LYS A 162 -25.21 -2.35 9.73
CA LYS A 162 -25.49 -3.78 9.74
C LYS A 162 -24.17 -4.53 9.57
N VAL A 163 -23.82 -5.36 10.55
CA VAL A 163 -22.65 -6.22 10.53
C VAL A 163 -23.03 -7.68 10.68
N LEU A 164 -22.21 -8.58 10.13
CA LEU A 164 -22.32 -10.03 10.32
C LEU A 164 -21.24 -10.47 11.30
N ARG A 165 -21.65 -11.06 12.44
CA ARG A 165 -20.76 -11.61 13.47
C ARG A 165 -21.11 -13.06 13.70
N ASN A 166 -20.15 -13.97 13.48
CA ASN A 166 -20.35 -15.42 13.68
C ASN A 166 -21.64 -15.96 13.01
N GLY A 167 -21.94 -15.49 11.80
CA GLY A 167 -23.12 -15.89 11.04
C GLY A 167 -24.44 -15.21 11.45
N THR A 168 -24.42 -14.32 12.45
CA THR A 168 -25.60 -13.56 12.90
C THR A 168 -25.52 -12.12 12.47
N GLU A 169 -26.60 -11.60 11.86
CA GLU A 169 -26.72 -10.17 11.53
C GLU A 169 -26.99 -9.36 12.79
N ILE A 170 -26.19 -8.34 13.02
CA ILE A 170 -26.32 -7.39 14.13
C ILE A 170 -26.55 -6.01 13.54
N LEU A 171 -27.60 -5.33 14.02
CA LEU A 171 -27.90 -3.95 13.70
C LEU A 171 -27.47 -3.05 14.87
N THR A 172 -26.62 -2.08 14.59
CA THR A 172 -26.19 -1.07 15.58
C THR A 172 -26.27 0.32 15.00
N THR A 173 -26.22 1.34 15.84
CA THR A 173 -26.18 2.72 15.38
C THR A 173 -24.87 3.38 15.79
N LEU A 174 -24.30 4.15 14.88
CA LEU A 174 -23.03 4.85 15.06
C LEU A 174 -23.14 6.26 14.52
N THR A 175 -22.52 7.23 15.19
CA THR A 175 -22.40 8.61 14.74
C THR A 175 -20.91 8.88 14.47
N PRO A 176 -20.49 9.10 13.20
CA PRO A 176 -19.10 9.41 12.89
C PRO A 176 -18.67 10.72 13.55
N GLU A 177 -17.52 10.74 14.25
CA GLU A 177 -16.98 11.97 14.84
C GLU A 177 -16.38 12.87 13.76
N ALA A 178 -16.75 14.15 13.79
CA ALA A 178 -16.20 15.13 12.88
C ALA A 178 -14.71 15.37 13.13
N LYS A 179 -13.87 15.17 12.12
CA LYS A 179 -12.42 15.40 12.16
C LYS A 179 -11.99 16.20 10.94
N VAL A 180 -11.27 17.30 11.17
CA VAL A 180 -10.67 18.07 10.07
C VAL A 180 -9.36 17.39 9.66
N VAL A 181 -9.29 16.99 8.41
CA VAL A 181 -8.07 16.44 7.78
C VAL A 181 -7.59 17.39 6.68
N LYS A 182 -6.29 17.50 6.51
CA LYS A 182 -5.68 18.24 5.40
C LYS A 182 -5.22 17.25 4.34
N ASP A 183 -5.54 17.52 3.10
CA ASP A 183 -4.99 16.78 1.98
C ASP A 183 -3.53 17.18 1.67
N ILE A 184 -2.92 16.52 0.68
CA ILE A 184 -1.53 16.76 0.29
C ILE A 184 -1.34 18.20 -0.25
N GLU A 185 -2.40 18.84 -0.73
CA GLU A 185 -2.42 20.21 -1.23
C GLU A 185 -2.66 21.24 -0.10
N GLY A 186 -2.85 20.76 1.15
CA GLY A 186 -3.10 21.60 2.33
C GLY A 186 -4.57 22.05 2.48
N LYS A 187 -5.48 21.57 1.63
CA LYS A 187 -6.91 21.87 1.73
C LYS A 187 -7.52 21.09 2.87
N SER A 188 -8.18 21.80 3.79
CA SER A 188 -8.87 21.18 4.91
C SER A 188 -10.25 20.67 4.47
N SER A 189 -10.57 19.43 4.81
CA SER A 189 -11.89 18.83 4.66
C SER A 189 -12.34 18.21 5.99
N GLU A 190 -13.63 18.30 6.28
CA GLU A 190 -14.23 17.64 7.44
C GLU A 190 -14.66 16.22 7.03
N VAL A 191 -14.25 15.23 7.79
CA VAL A 191 -14.57 13.82 7.55
C VAL A 191 -15.07 13.16 8.82
N GLY A 192 -15.93 12.16 8.68
CA GLY A 192 -16.43 11.35 9.78
C GLY A 192 -15.42 10.27 10.19
N LEU A 193 -14.90 10.34 11.41
CA LEU A 193 -14.06 9.31 11.99
C LEU A 193 -14.95 8.19 12.54
N LEU A 194 -14.70 6.94 12.10
CA LEU A 194 -15.39 5.76 12.60
C LEU A 194 -14.53 4.98 13.60
N GLY A 195 -13.22 4.91 13.36
CA GLY A 195 -12.27 4.16 14.18
C GLY A 195 -12.19 2.67 13.82
N ILE A 196 -12.46 2.30 12.57
CA ILE A 196 -12.34 0.92 12.06
C ILE A 196 -11.28 0.80 10.99
N GLY A 197 -10.64 -0.37 10.93
CA GLY A 197 -9.86 -0.84 9.80
C GLY A 197 -10.62 -1.95 9.06
N MET A 198 -10.66 -1.90 7.74
CA MET A 198 -11.29 -2.95 6.93
C MET A 198 -10.27 -3.59 6.00
N ALA A 199 -10.41 -4.91 5.80
CA ALA A 199 -9.69 -5.67 4.80
C ALA A 199 -10.64 -6.59 4.02
N GLY A 200 -10.17 -7.10 2.90
CA GLY A 200 -10.83 -8.17 2.18
C GLY A 200 -10.45 -9.54 2.75
N GLU A 201 -10.92 -10.57 2.07
CA GLU A 201 -10.44 -11.94 2.32
C GLU A 201 -8.95 -12.00 2.03
N MET A 202 -8.17 -12.46 3.00
CA MET A 202 -6.72 -12.56 2.88
C MET A 202 -6.31 -13.98 2.51
N VAL A 203 -5.45 -14.09 1.53
CA VAL A 203 -4.78 -15.33 1.11
C VAL A 203 -3.29 -15.22 1.40
N LYS A 204 -2.60 -16.35 1.50
CA LYS A 204 -1.14 -16.33 1.70
C LYS A 204 -0.42 -16.27 0.34
N GLU A 205 0.28 -15.16 0.09
CA GLU A 205 1.26 -15.06 -0.97
C GLU A 205 2.53 -15.79 -0.53
N LYS A 206 2.72 -17.02 -1.04
CA LYS A 206 3.86 -17.88 -0.69
C LYS A 206 4.59 -18.34 -1.93
N TYR A 207 5.92 -18.34 -1.86
CA TYR A 207 6.79 -18.77 -2.96
C TYR A 207 7.68 -19.94 -2.54
N GLY A 208 8.06 -20.77 -3.50
CA GLY A 208 9.18 -21.70 -3.32
C GLY A 208 10.52 -20.97 -3.22
N ILE A 209 11.58 -21.69 -2.86
CA ILE A 209 12.92 -21.15 -2.55
C ILE A 209 13.42 -20.14 -3.61
N PHE A 210 13.42 -20.51 -4.91
CA PHE A 210 13.86 -19.60 -5.97
C PHE A 210 12.90 -18.45 -6.23
N GLY A 211 11.59 -18.70 -6.14
CA GLY A 211 10.56 -17.67 -6.29
C GLY A 211 10.61 -16.61 -5.19
N ALA A 212 10.79 -17.03 -3.95
CA ALA A 212 10.96 -16.16 -2.80
C ALA A 212 12.19 -15.26 -2.94
N PHE A 213 13.33 -15.82 -3.40
CA PHE A 213 14.55 -15.04 -3.65
C PHE A 213 14.33 -13.98 -4.75
N LYS A 214 13.75 -14.40 -5.89
CA LYS A 214 13.43 -13.48 -6.99
C LYS A 214 12.49 -12.35 -6.54
N ARG A 215 11.44 -12.69 -5.77
CA ARG A 215 10.48 -11.70 -5.23
C ARG A 215 11.15 -10.76 -4.23
N ALA A 216 12.00 -11.28 -3.33
CA ALA A 216 12.75 -10.47 -2.36
C ALA A 216 13.68 -9.45 -3.05
N CYS A 217 14.42 -9.89 -4.08
CA CYS A 217 15.25 -8.99 -4.88
C CYS A 217 14.41 -7.92 -5.61
N ALA A 218 13.29 -8.32 -6.22
CA ALA A 218 12.40 -7.41 -6.91
C ALA A 218 11.79 -6.36 -5.97
N GLU A 219 11.33 -6.78 -4.79
CA GLU A 219 10.76 -5.88 -3.79
C GLU A 219 11.82 -4.93 -3.22
N THR A 220 13.00 -5.43 -2.89
CA THR A 220 14.13 -4.58 -2.44
C THR A 220 14.50 -3.54 -3.49
N SER A 221 14.59 -3.94 -4.78
CA SER A 221 14.91 -3.03 -5.88
C SER A 221 13.82 -1.97 -6.07
N ARG A 222 12.54 -2.36 -5.95
CA ARG A 222 11.40 -1.44 -6.01
C ARG A 222 11.48 -0.39 -4.91
N LEU A 223 11.76 -0.81 -3.68
CA LEU A 223 11.88 0.11 -2.53
C LEU A 223 13.09 1.05 -2.67
N ILE A 224 14.24 0.55 -3.13
CA ILE A 224 15.41 1.38 -3.42
C ILE A 224 15.05 2.45 -4.45
N TYR A 225 14.36 2.07 -5.54
CA TYR A 225 13.91 3.00 -6.57
C TYR A 225 12.98 4.08 -6.00
N LEU A 226 11.96 3.68 -5.23
CA LEU A 226 11.01 4.62 -4.60
C LEU A 226 11.71 5.61 -3.67
N ILE A 227 12.62 5.13 -2.80
CA ILE A 227 13.38 5.99 -1.88
C ILE A 227 14.30 6.94 -2.66
N ALA A 228 14.99 6.44 -3.71
CA ALA A 228 15.87 7.27 -4.53
C ALA A 228 15.10 8.38 -5.27
N VAL A 229 13.90 8.08 -5.80
CA VAL A 229 13.02 9.07 -6.43
C VAL A 229 12.51 10.07 -5.39
N SER A 230 12.13 9.63 -4.18
CA SER A 230 11.71 10.52 -3.09
C SER A 230 12.82 11.51 -2.71
N ILE A 231 14.06 11.02 -2.54
CA ILE A 231 15.22 11.86 -2.25
C ILE A 231 15.48 12.87 -3.39
N LYS A 232 15.43 12.41 -4.64
CA LYS A 232 15.59 13.30 -5.80
C LYS A 232 14.55 14.42 -5.80
N LYS A 233 13.25 14.08 -5.61
CA LYS A 233 12.15 15.07 -5.60
C LYS A 233 12.25 16.06 -4.43
N MET A 234 12.77 15.60 -3.30
CA MET A 234 13.05 16.45 -2.16
C MET A 234 14.20 17.44 -2.45
N VAL A 235 15.29 16.98 -3.04
CA VAL A 235 16.41 17.85 -3.45
C VAL A 235 15.97 18.89 -4.48
N VAL A 236 15.05 18.54 -5.37
CA VAL A 236 14.48 19.47 -6.38
C VAL A 236 13.41 20.40 -5.79
N GLY A 237 13.00 20.17 -4.51
CA GLY A 237 12.00 20.99 -3.83
C GLY A 237 10.54 20.65 -4.17
N SER A 238 10.30 19.53 -4.86
CA SER A 238 8.94 19.05 -5.18
C SER A 238 8.23 18.42 -3.97
N ILE A 239 9.00 17.97 -2.98
CA ILE A 239 8.50 17.44 -1.71
C ILE A 239 9.13 18.26 -0.59
N PRO A 240 8.36 18.81 0.36
CA PRO A 240 8.90 19.55 1.50
C PRO A 240 9.80 18.66 2.37
N ALA A 241 10.92 19.20 2.84
CA ALA A 241 11.84 18.49 3.74
C ALA A 241 11.18 18.11 5.08
N ASP A 242 10.18 18.88 5.52
CA ASP A 242 9.39 18.62 6.74
C ASP A 242 8.57 17.33 6.67
N SER A 243 8.45 16.74 5.46
CA SER A 243 7.80 15.43 5.28
C SER A 243 8.65 14.25 5.79
N ILE A 244 9.91 14.51 6.18
CA ILE A 244 10.78 13.50 6.79
C ILE A 244 10.45 13.42 8.28
N GLY A 245 9.90 12.30 8.69
CA GLY A 245 9.67 12.03 10.11
C GLY A 245 10.99 11.86 10.86
N GLY A 246 11.14 12.61 11.96
CA GLY A 246 12.28 12.46 12.87
C GLY A 246 12.25 11.13 13.65
N PRO A 247 13.26 10.87 14.50
CA PRO A 247 13.36 9.64 15.30
C PRO A 247 12.09 9.33 16.10
N ILE A 248 11.41 10.35 16.62
CA ILE A 248 10.17 10.19 17.39
C ILE A 248 9.06 9.56 16.53
N LEU A 249 8.88 10.02 15.29
CA LEU A 249 7.90 9.44 14.38
C LEU A 249 8.25 7.99 14.03
N ILE A 250 9.55 7.67 13.86
CA ILE A 250 10.00 6.30 13.61
C ILE A 250 9.60 5.40 14.79
N PHE A 251 9.82 5.83 16.04
CA PHE A 251 9.41 5.08 17.23
C PHE A 251 7.89 4.90 17.31
N GLN A 252 7.11 5.92 16.98
CA GLN A 252 5.64 5.82 16.91
C GLN A 252 5.18 4.78 15.89
N ILE A 253 5.72 4.86 14.65
CA ILE A 253 5.41 3.88 13.59
C ILE A 253 5.82 2.46 14.03
N TYR A 254 6.97 2.28 14.70
CA TYR A 254 7.37 0.98 15.23
C TYR A 254 6.38 0.45 16.28
N GLY A 255 5.89 1.30 17.17
CA GLY A 255 4.87 0.93 18.16
C GLY A 255 3.58 0.46 17.48
N GLU A 256 3.07 1.26 16.53
CA GLU A 256 1.86 0.92 15.78
C GLU A 256 2.02 -0.37 14.96
N GLN A 257 3.18 -0.59 14.33
CA GLN A 257 3.44 -1.82 13.56
C GLN A 257 3.63 -3.05 14.48
N ALA A 258 4.17 -2.88 15.68
CA ALA A 258 4.28 -3.95 16.66
C ALA A 258 2.90 -4.44 17.14
N GLU A 259 1.93 -3.54 17.28
CA GLU A 259 0.54 -3.88 17.59
C GLU A 259 -0.15 -4.64 16.46
N GLN A 260 0.21 -4.38 15.19
CA GLN A 260 -0.33 -5.06 14.01
C GLN A 260 0.28 -6.47 13.80
N GLY A 261 1.39 -6.79 14.47
CA GLY A 261 1.98 -8.11 14.49
C GLY A 261 3.42 -8.17 13.94
N PHE A 262 4.03 -9.34 14.18
CA PHE A 262 5.44 -9.59 13.91
C PHE A 262 5.84 -9.43 12.43
N ASN A 263 4.96 -9.78 11.50
CA ASN A 263 5.23 -9.67 10.07
C ASN A 263 5.39 -8.21 9.62
N GLU A 264 4.55 -7.31 10.13
CA GLU A 264 4.61 -5.88 9.80
C GLU A 264 5.87 -5.23 10.40
N LEU A 265 6.21 -5.61 11.62
CA LEU A 265 7.44 -5.16 12.28
C LEU A 265 8.70 -5.56 11.49
N ILE A 266 8.78 -6.81 11.01
CA ILE A 266 9.89 -7.30 10.18
C ILE A 266 9.96 -6.56 8.84
N ARG A 267 8.84 -6.31 8.19
CA ARG A 267 8.80 -5.56 6.92
C ARG A 267 9.27 -4.12 7.10
N LEU A 268 8.86 -3.47 8.19
CA LEU A 268 9.34 -2.13 8.55
C LEU A 268 10.86 -2.13 8.81
N THR A 269 11.36 -3.15 9.51
CA THR A 269 12.81 -3.31 9.75
C THR A 269 13.59 -3.44 8.44
N ALA A 270 13.07 -4.19 7.46
CA ALA A 270 13.67 -4.30 6.14
C ALA A 270 13.68 -2.95 5.40
N LEU A 271 12.56 -2.21 5.45
CA LEU A 271 12.44 -0.88 4.85
C LEU A 271 13.46 0.10 5.44
N LEU A 272 13.58 0.13 6.77
CA LEU A 272 14.55 1.00 7.45
C LEU A 272 16.00 0.61 7.14
N SER A 273 16.29 -0.69 7.02
CA SER A 273 17.62 -1.16 6.59
C SER A 273 17.98 -0.68 5.17
N ILE A 274 17.01 -0.69 4.25
CA ILE A 274 17.19 -0.15 2.89
C ILE A 274 17.42 1.36 2.96
N ASN A 275 16.59 2.08 3.70
CA ASN A 275 16.69 3.53 3.85
C ASN A 275 18.04 3.95 4.43
N LEU A 276 18.48 3.32 5.53
CA LEU A 276 19.77 3.58 6.12
C LEU A 276 20.94 3.28 5.18
N GLY A 277 20.86 2.14 4.44
CA GLY A 277 21.86 1.78 3.45
C GLY A 277 21.95 2.80 2.31
N LEU A 278 20.79 3.30 1.85
CA LEU A 278 20.75 4.29 0.77
C LEU A 278 21.24 5.66 1.23
N LEU A 279 20.87 6.10 2.43
CA LEU A 279 21.36 7.33 3.03
C LEU A 279 22.88 7.27 3.23
N ASN A 280 23.42 6.15 3.69
CA ASN A 280 24.87 5.97 3.85
C ASN A 280 25.65 6.02 2.51
N LEU A 281 24.98 5.71 1.39
CA LEU A 281 25.59 5.82 0.04
C LEU A 281 25.58 7.25 -0.53
N LEU A 282 24.91 8.20 0.13
CA LEU A 282 24.95 9.60 -0.32
C LEU A 282 26.38 10.16 -0.23
N PRO A 283 26.79 11.05 -1.14
CA PRO A 283 28.15 11.64 -1.18
C PRO A 283 28.36 12.70 -0.09
N ILE A 284 27.96 12.39 1.14
CA ILE A 284 28.13 13.25 2.32
C ILE A 284 29.40 12.80 3.05
N PRO A 285 30.37 13.69 3.30
CA PRO A 285 31.71 13.34 3.79
C PRO A 285 31.82 12.56 5.10
N VAL A 286 30.74 12.50 5.87
CA VAL A 286 30.64 11.75 7.15
C VAL A 286 30.12 10.33 6.95
N LEU A 287 29.47 10.07 5.81
CA LEU A 287 28.86 8.77 5.47
C LEU A 287 29.82 7.94 4.60
N ASP A 288 29.52 6.64 4.47
CA ASP A 288 30.31 5.71 3.65
C ASP A 288 30.44 6.15 2.20
N GLY A 289 29.34 6.70 1.62
CA GLY A 289 29.32 7.26 0.28
C GLY A 289 30.27 8.46 0.10
N GLY A 290 30.48 9.26 1.14
CA GLY A 290 31.47 10.33 1.15
C GLY A 290 32.89 9.79 1.07
N HIS A 291 33.20 8.69 1.77
CA HIS A 291 34.49 8.03 1.66
C HIS A 291 34.72 7.44 0.26
N ILE A 292 33.70 6.79 -0.32
CA ILE A 292 33.75 6.30 -1.71
C ILE A 292 34.00 7.47 -2.67
N PHE A 293 33.32 8.60 -2.47
CA PHE A 293 33.48 9.80 -3.29
C PHE A 293 34.90 10.37 -3.19
N PHE A 294 35.50 10.40 -2.00
CA PHE A 294 36.91 10.80 -1.84
C PHE A 294 37.86 9.85 -2.57
N PHE A 295 37.69 8.53 -2.48
CA PHE A 295 38.49 7.57 -3.23
C PHE A 295 38.36 7.74 -4.74
N LEU A 296 37.17 8.05 -5.26
CA LEU A 296 36.99 8.36 -6.67
C LEU A 296 37.75 9.63 -7.10
N ILE A 297 37.74 10.68 -6.27
CA ILE A 297 38.49 11.89 -6.52
C ILE A 297 40.01 11.62 -6.50
N GLU A 298 40.49 10.83 -5.55
CA GLU A 298 41.90 10.42 -5.43
C GLU A 298 42.33 9.63 -6.66
N LEU A 299 41.50 8.70 -7.13
CA LEU A 299 41.75 7.91 -8.33
C LEU A 299 41.86 8.78 -9.58
N LEU A 300 40.95 9.77 -9.74
CA LEU A 300 40.95 10.68 -10.88
C LEU A 300 42.12 11.69 -10.84
N LYS A 301 42.51 12.14 -9.63
CA LYS A 301 43.61 13.12 -9.47
C LYS A 301 44.98 12.48 -9.40
N GLY A 302 45.07 11.17 -9.20
CA GLY A 302 46.35 10.46 -9.01
C GLY A 302 47.10 10.87 -7.72
N LYS A 303 46.47 11.59 -6.81
CA LYS A 303 47.07 12.09 -5.55
C LYS A 303 46.04 11.99 -4.43
N PRO A 304 46.46 11.60 -3.19
CA PRO A 304 45.57 11.56 -2.04
C PRO A 304 45.10 12.99 -1.68
N ILE A 305 43.86 13.05 -1.16
CA ILE A 305 43.31 14.30 -0.62
C ILE A 305 44.02 14.57 0.73
N SER A 306 44.44 15.82 0.94
CA SER A 306 45.09 16.22 2.19
C SER A 306 44.17 16.03 3.38
N GLU A 307 44.70 15.57 4.53
CA GLU A 307 43.95 15.33 5.79
C GLU A 307 43.12 16.57 6.15
N ARG A 308 43.70 17.76 6.07
CA ARG A 308 43.01 19.01 6.40
C ARG A 308 41.77 19.27 5.52
N ASN A 309 41.79 18.88 4.24
CA ASN A 309 40.60 19.02 3.38
C ASN A 309 39.54 17.95 3.68
N ARG A 310 39.97 16.76 4.05
CA ARG A 310 39.10 15.67 4.48
C ARG A 310 38.35 16.04 5.76
N GLU A 311 39.09 16.57 6.77
CA GLU A 311 38.50 17.04 8.04
C GLU A 311 37.49 18.17 7.82
N ARG A 312 37.84 19.18 7.01
CA ARG A 312 36.92 20.28 6.69
C ARG A 312 35.66 19.79 6.00
N ALA A 313 35.78 18.89 5.05
CA ALA A 313 34.63 18.31 4.37
C ALA A 313 33.75 17.50 5.35
N GLN A 314 34.36 16.75 6.27
CA GLN A 314 33.63 16.03 7.33
C GLN A 314 32.89 16.99 8.29
N GLN A 315 33.51 18.12 8.69
CA GLN A 315 32.84 19.13 9.50
C GLN A 315 31.61 19.71 8.79
N VAL A 316 31.73 20.03 7.49
CA VAL A 316 30.59 20.51 6.67
C VAL A 316 29.53 19.44 6.56
N GLY A 317 29.91 18.17 6.33
CA GLY A 317 28.98 17.06 6.24
C GLY A 317 28.22 16.83 7.55
N LEU A 318 28.89 16.96 8.70
CA LEU A 318 28.27 16.86 10.02
C LEU A 318 27.26 17.98 10.24
N PHE A 319 27.59 19.20 9.84
CA PHE A 319 26.69 20.36 9.95
C PHE A 319 25.44 20.20 9.04
N MET A 320 25.56 19.54 7.89
CA MET A 320 24.43 19.25 7.01
C MET A 320 23.48 18.16 7.57
N LEU A 321 23.98 17.31 8.48
CA LEU A 321 23.17 16.23 9.08
C LEU A 321 22.49 16.64 10.39
N LEU A 322 22.93 17.72 11.04
CA LEU A 322 22.33 18.33 12.23
C LEU A 322 21.29 19.38 11.86
#